data_35e28a5e5c79c75aa3aeb55aa2ce8b81
#
_entry.id   35e28a5e5c79c75aa3aeb55aa2ce8b81
#
_cell.length_a   1.000
_cell.length_b   1.000
_cell.length_c   1.000
_cell.angle_alpha   90.00
_cell.angle_beta   90.00
_cell.angle_gamma   90.00
#
_symmetry.space_group_name_H-M   'P 1'
#
loop_
_entity.id
_entity.type
_entity.pdbx_description
1 polymer ?
#
loop_
_entity_poly.entity_id
_entity_poly.type
_entity_poly.pdbx_seq_one_letter_code
_entity_poly.pdbx_strand_id
1 'polypeptide(L)'
;AAYKKAILVKADYFDANYNLGALYFNKAVKGINYANEMWKPRMTKSEATAQKKLEDESKAMFSTAKPFLESAFAADNKDVETIRSLKDIYARTGDDDKFMEMNDLLKSFQ
;
A
#
# COMPACT_ATOMS: atom_id res chain seq x y z
N ALA A 1 -8.21 16.97 -4.48
CA ALA A 1 -8.33 16.73 -3.06
C ALA A 1 -7.34 17.58 -2.25
N ALA A 2 -7.72 17.92 -1.02
CA ALA A 2 -6.90 18.79 -0.16
C ALA A 2 -5.49 18.25 0.07
N TYR A 3 -5.35 16.94 0.25
CA TYR A 3 -4.04 16.31 0.48
C TYR A 3 -3.11 16.46 -0.72
N LYS A 4 -3.60 16.30 -1.91
CA LYS A 4 -2.79 16.46 -3.13
C LYS A 4 -2.30 17.89 -3.29
N LYS A 5 -3.14 18.87 -2.99
CA LYS A 5 -2.76 20.27 -3.03
C LYS A 5 -1.66 20.59 -2.03
N ALA A 6 -1.75 20.07 -0.80
CA ALA A 6 -0.74 20.26 0.22
C ALA A 6 0.61 19.64 -0.20
N ILE A 7 0.60 18.48 -0.85
CA ILE A 7 1.80 17.81 -1.35
C ILE A 7 2.47 18.65 -2.45
N LEU A 8 1.70 19.25 -3.35
CA LEU A 8 2.24 20.11 -4.40
C LEU A 8 2.94 21.35 -3.83
N VAL A 9 2.44 21.86 -2.70
CA VAL A 9 3.05 23.02 -2.04
C VAL A 9 4.29 22.62 -1.24
N LYS A 10 4.23 21.46 -0.57
CA LYS A 10 5.33 20.93 0.23
C LYS A 10 5.48 19.44 -0.03
N ALA A 11 6.43 19.06 -0.90
CA ALA A 11 6.66 17.68 -1.27
C ALA A 11 7.00 16.77 -0.08
N ASP A 12 7.62 17.34 0.96
CA ASP A 12 8.01 16.61 2.18
C ASP A 12 6.96 16.64 3.29
N TYR A 13 5.74 17.05 2.97
CA TYR A 13 4.69 17.20 3.97
C TYR A 13 4.20 15.81 4.41
N PHE A 14 4.66 15.40 5.59
CA PHE A 14 4.43 14.02 6.08
C PHE A 14 2.96 13.65 6.16
N ASP A 15 2.15 14.48 6.85
CA ASP A 15 0.75 14.13 7.10
C ASP A 15 -0.04 13.94 5.82
N ALA A 16 0.13 14.83 4.85
CA ALA A 16 -0.59 14.75 3.58
C ALA A 16 -0.18 13.51 2.78
N ASN A 17 1.12 13.22 2.71
CA ASN A 17 1.63 12.04 2.02
C ASN A 17 1.19 10.76 2.72
N TYR A 18 1.32 10.72 4.04
CA TYR A 18 0.90 9.54 4.80
C TYR A 18 -0.59 9.27 4.65
N ASN A 19 -1.42 10.30 4.80
CA ASN A 19 -2.88 10.13 4.73
C ASN A 19 -3.33 9.66 3.34
N LEU A 20 -2.74 10.20 2.29
CA LEU A 20 -3.08 9.79 0.93
C LEU A 20 -2.58 8.37 0.64
N GLY A 21 -1.36 8.06 1.07
CA GLY A 21 -0.82 6.71 0.95
C GLY A 21 -1.65 5.68 1.72
N ALA A 22 -2.04 6.01 2.95
CA ALA A 22 -2.88 5.14 3.77
C ALA A 22 -4.26 4.93 3.14
N LEU A 23 -4.82 5.96 2.52
CA LEU A 23 -6.11 5.83 1.83
C LEU A 23 -6.05 4.77 0.74
N TYR A 24 -5.07 4.86 -0.15
CA TYR A 24 -4.92 3.89 -1.24
C TYR A 24 -4.52 2.50 -0.71
N PHE A 25 -3.66 2.47 0.31
CA PHE A 25 -3.26 1.21 0.94
C PHE A 25 -4.48 0.48 1.52
N ASN A 26 -5.32 1.19 2.26
CA ASN A 26 -6.51 0.60 2.88
C ASN A 26 -7.52 0.12 1.82
N LYS A 27 -7.68 0.87 0.74
CA LYS A 27 -8.54 0.44 -0.37
C LYS A 27 -8.01 -0.83 -1.01
N ALA A 28 -6.69 -0.93 -1.16
CA ALA A 28 -6.05 -2.12 -1.72
C ALA A 28 -6.28 -3.35 -0.83
N VAL A 29 -6.09 -3.19 0.48
CA VAL A 29 -6.30 -4.29 1.44
C VAL A 29 -7.76 -4.76 1.43
N LYS A 30 -8.70 -3.80 1.45
CA LYS A 30 -10.13 -4.15 1.40
C LYS A 30 -10.49 -4.89 0.12
N GLY A 31 -9.96 -4.44 -1.00
CA GLY A 31 -10.21 -5.10 -2.29
C GLY A 31 -9.68 -6.52 -2.34
N ILE A 32 -8.46 -6.73 -1.85
CA ILE A 32 -7.86 -8.07 -1.79
C ILE A 32 -8.68 -8.99 -0.88
N ASN A 33 -9.08 -8.49 0.30
CA ASN A 33 -9.90 -9.28 1.22
C ASN A 33 -11.24 -9.65 0.60
N TYR A 34 -11.87 -8.71 -0.09
CA TYR A 34 -13.13 -8.97 -0.77
C TYR A 34 -12.97 -10.01 -1.88
N ALA A 35 -11.88 -9.91 -2.66
CA ALA A 35 -11.59 -10.89 -3.70
C ALA A 35 -11.38 -12.29 -3.11
N ASN A 36 -10.69 -12.36 -1.97
CA ASN A 36 -10.49 -13.63 -1.28
C ASN A 36 -11.82 -14.25 -0.78
N GLU A 37 -12.72 -13.40 -0.31
CA GLU A 37 -14.06 -13.85 0.13
C GLU A 37 -14.93 -14.36 -1.02
N MET A 38 -14.67 -13.90 -2.24
CA MET A 38 -15.39 -14.39 -3.43
C MET A 38 -15.00 -15.82 -3.81
N TRP A 39 -13.85 -16.29 -3.33
CA TRP A 39 -13.36 -17.61 -3.71
C TRP A 39 -14.27 -18.73 -3.18
N LYS A 40 -14.51 -19.72 -4.03
CA LYS A 40 -15.22 -20.95 -3.67
C LYS A 40 -14.74 -22.07 -4.59
N PRO A 41 -14.88 -23.36 -4.17
CA PRO A 41 -14.32 -24.50 -4.93
C PRO A 41 -14.82 -24.64 -6.36
N ARG A 42 -16.05 -24.20 -6.63
CA ARG A 42 -16.64 -24.32 -7.97
C ARG A 42 -17.10 -22.96 -8.47
N MET A 43 -16.13 -22.19 -8.95
CA MET A 43 -16.44 -20.88 -9.52
C MET A 43 -16.79 -21.00 -10.98
N THR A 44 -17.82 -20.29 -11.42
CA THR A 44 -18.08 -20.14 -12.85
C THR A 44 -16.96 -19.29 -13.47
N LYS A 45 -16.84 -19.37 -14.81
CA LYS A 45 -15.87 -18.53 -15.53
C LYS A 45 -16.10 -17.04 -15.27
N SER A 46 -17.36 -16.64 -15.24
CA SER A 46 -17.74 -15.25 -14.96
C SER A 46 -17.31 -14.81 -13.54
N GLU A 47 -17.55 -15.67 -12.55
CA GLU A 47 -17.15 -15.40 -11.17
C GLU A 47 -15.63 -15.30 -11.03
N ALA A 48 -14.89 -16.22 -11.64
CA ALA A 48 -13.44 -16.22 -11.61
C ALA A 48 -12.86 -14.96 -12.27
N THR A 49 -13.46 -14.54 -13.39
CA THR A 49 -13.05 -13.32 -14.10
C THR A 49 -13.27 -12.08 -13.22
N ALA A 50 -14.43 -12.00 -12.56
CA ALA A 50 -14.74 -10.86 -11.67
C ALA A 50 -13.78 -10.82 -10.48
N GLN A 51 -13.47 -11.98 -9.89
CA GLN A 51 -12.52 -12.06 -8.79
C GLN A 51 -11.13 -11.58 -9.19
N LYS A 52 -10.65 -12.06 -10.34
CA LYS A 52 -9.32 -11.67 -10.84
C LYS A 52 -9.25 -10.19 -11.15
N LYS A 53 -10.29 -9.63 -11.74
CA LYS A 53 -10.34 -8.19 -12.02
C LYS A 53 -10.23 -7.37 -10.74
N LEU A 54 -10.98 -7.74 -9.70
CA LEU A 54 -10.94 -7.05 -8.41
C LEU A 54 -9.56 -7.18 -7.76
N GLU A 55 -8.97 -8.37 -7.82
CA GLU A 55 -7.63 -8.61 -7.30
C GLU A 55 -6.59 -7.75 -8.00
N ASP A 56 -6.64 -7.71 -9.34
CA ASP A 56 -5.67 -6.93 -10.13
C ASP A 56 -5.82 -5.43 -9.87
N GLU A 57 -7.05 -4.92 -9.80
CA GLU A 57 -7.31 -3.50 -9.48
C GLU A 57 -6.81 -3.14 -8.09
N SER A 58 -7.00 -4.05 -7.12
CA SER A 58 -6.55 -3.84 -5.75
C SER A 58 -5.02 -3.84 -5.65
N LYS A 59 -4.36 -4.75 -6.37
CA LYS A 59 -2.89 -4.76 -6.44
C LYS A 59 -2.34 -3.47 -7.04
N ALA A 60 -3.02 -2.93 -8.06
CA ALA A 60 -2.62 -1.66 -8.66
C ALA A 60 -2.70 -0.50 -7.64
N MET A 61 -3.62 -0.56 -6.69
CA MET A 61 -3.72 0.45 -5.64
C MET A 61 -2.56 0.44 -4.68
N PHE A 62 -1.94 -0.72 -4.43
CA PHE A 62 -0.69 -0.76 -3.66
C PHE A 62 0.41 0.00 -4.37
N SER A 63 0.52 -0.13 -5.68
CA SER A 63 1.49 0.63 -6.47
C SER A 63 1.20 2.12 -6.45
N THR A 64 -0.07 2.51 -6.42
CA THR A 64 -0.48 3.92 -6.30
C THR A 64 -0.13 4.47 -4.91
N ALA A 65 -0.31 3.69 -3.86
CA ALA A 65 0.01 4.10 -2.49
C ALA A 65 1.51 4.30 -2.28
N LYS A 66 2.34 3.52 -2.98
CA LYS A 66 3.78 3.45 -2.75
C LYS A 66 4.50 4.81 -2.78
N PRO A 67 4.38 5.64 -3.83
CA PRO A 67 5.11 6.90 -3.86
C PRO A 67 4.71 7.86 -2.74
N PHE A 68 3.46 7.85 -2.32
CA PHE A 68 3.02 8.69 -1.21
C PHE A 68 3.63 8.24 0.11
N LEU A 69 3.69 6.94 0.34
CA LEU A 69 4.30 6.39 1.55
C LEU A 69 5.82 6.54 1.54
N GLU A 70 6.45 6.45 0.38
CA GLU A 70 7.89 6.72 0.26
C GLU A 70 8.20 8.17 0.56
N SER A 71 7.35 9.11 0.11
CA SER A 71 7.50 10.53 0.46
C SER A 71 7.29 10.78 1.94
N ALA A 72 6.32 10.11 2.55
CA ALA A 72 6.11 10.19 4.00
C ALA A 72 7.33 9.66 4.76
N PHE A 73 7.90 8.55 4.32
CA PHE A 73 9.10 7.97 4.92
C PHE A 73 10.29 8.93 4.82
N ALA A 74 10.44 9.60 3.68
CA ALA A 74 11.50 10.59 3.50
C ALA A 74 11.36 11.77 4.48
N ALA A 75 10.12 12.14 4.79
CA ALA A 75 9.84 13.23 5.74
C ALA A 75 10.01 12.79 7.19
N ASP A 76 9.65 11.55 7.52
CA ASP A 76 9.81 10.98 8.87
C ASP A 76 10.11 9.48 8.76
N ASN A 77 11.39 9.15 8.78
CA ASN A 77 11.85 7.77 8.63
C ASN A 77 11.74 6.94 9.91
N LYS A 78 11.12 7.47 10.95
CA LYS A 78 10.91 6.78 12.22
C LYS A 78 9.45 6.42 12.48
N ASP A 79 8.56 6.80 11.58
CA ASP A 79 7.14 6.48 11.74
C ASP A 79 6.89 5.00 11.46
N VAL A 80 6.56 4.26 12.52
CA VAL A 80 6.41 2.80 12.46
C VAL A 80 5.32 2.37 11.48
N GLU A 81 4.21 3.09 11.44
CA GLU A 81 3.10 2.72 10.55
C GLU A 81 3.47 2.88 9.08
N THR A 82 4.21 3.95 8.75
CA THR A 82 4.73 4.14 7.38
C THR A 82 5.67 3.00 7.00
N ILE A 83 6.57 2.62 7.90
CA ILE A 83 7.53 1.54 7.65
C ILE A 83 6.81 0.20 7.46
N ARG A 84 5.82 -0.11 8.29
CA ARG A 84 5.01 -1.33 8.15
C ARG A 84 4.28 -1.39 6.83
N SER A 85 3.68 -0.28 6.43
CA SER A 85 2.95 -0.20 5.17
C SER A 85 3.88 -0.38 3.97
N LEU A 86 5.05 0.26 3.99
CA LEU A 86 6.05 0.10 2.93
C LEU A 86 6.59 -1.33 2.89
N LYS A 87 6.85 -1.92 4.04
CA LYS A 87 7.29 -3.32 4.10
C LYS A 87 6.29 -4.23 3.38
N ASP A 88 5.01 -4.06 3.68
CA ASP A 88 3.95 -4.85 3.05
C ASP A 88 3.91 -4.61 1.53
N ILE A 89 3.99 -3.36 1.10
CA ILE A 89 3.99 -3.02 -0.32
C ILE A 89 5.19 -3.64 -1.04
N TYR A 90 6.37 -3.54 -0.45
CA TYR A 90 7.57 -4.11 -1.07
C TYR A 90 7.50 -5.63 -1.17
N ALA A 91 6.93 -6.29 -0.15
CA ALA A 91 6.70 -7.73 -0.21
C ALA A 91 5.75 -8.10 -1.36
N ARG A 92 4.66 -7.34 -1.51
CA ARG A 92 3.65 -7.62 -2.54
C ARG A 92 4.12 -7.29 -3.95
N THR A 93 5.04 -6.35 -4.09
CA THR A 93 5.56 -5.94 -5.39
C THR A 93 6.89 -6.62 -5.76
N GLY A 94 7.40 -7.48 -4.89
CA GLY A 94 8.62 -8.26 -5.17
C GLY A 94 9.92 -7.49 -5.02
N ASP A 95 9.92 -6.38 -4.29
CA ASP A 95 11.12 -5.60 -4.04
C ASP A 95 11.79 -6.11 -2.75
N ASP A 96 12.54 -7.19 -2.89
CA ASP A 96 13.11 -7.91 -1.75
C ASP A 96 14.13 -7.07 -0.97
N ASP A 97 14.94 -6.28 -1.67
CA ASP A 97 15.96 -5.45 -1.01
C ASP A 97 15.32 -4.41 -0.11
N LYS A 98 14.33 -3.71 -0.61
CA LYS A 98 13.61 -2.69 0.18
C LYS A 98 12.76 -3.31 1.27
N PHE A 99 12.20 -4.50 1.02
CA PHE A 99 11.52 -5.25 2.07
C PHE A 99 12.44 -5.53 3.25
N MET A 100 13.66 -5.98 2.97
CA MET A 100 14.63 -6.27 4.02
C MET A 100 15.05 -5.01 4.77
N GLU A 101 15.23 -3.88 4.07
CA GLU A 101 15.53 -2.59 4.71
C GLU A 101 14.44 -2.20 5.71
N MET A 102 13.18 -2.31 5.32
CA MET A 102 12.05 -1.97 6.21
C MET A 102 11.96 -2.93 7.38
N ASN A 103 12.19 -4.21 7.13
CA ASN A 103 12.19 -5.23 8.18
C ASN A 103 13.28 -4.95 9.23
N ASP A 104 14.47 -4.61 8.78
CA ASP A 104 15.59 -4.29 9.68
C ASP A 104 15.31 -3.03 10.50
N LEU A 105 14.70 -2.00 9.86
CA LEU A 105 14.31 -0.79 10.58
C LEU A 105 13.30 -1.09 11.69
N LEU A 106 12.30 -1.92 11.40
CA LEU A 106 11.30 -2.30 12.40
C LEU A 106 11.94 -3.00 13.59
N LYS A 107 12.90 -3.88 13.34
CA LYS A 107 13.64 -4.56 14.40
C LYS A 107 14.42 -3.58 15.27
N SER A 108 14.97 -2.52 14.66
CA SER A 108 15.75 -1.52 15.39
C SER A 108 14.93 -0.69 16.37
N PHE A 109 13.60 -0.66 16.21
CA PHE A 109 12.70 0.07 17.10
C PHE A 109 12.13 -0.79 18.23
N GLN A 110 12.49 -2.06 18.28
CA GLN A 110 12.02 -2.97 19.32
C GLN A 110 12.94 -3.02 20.52
#